data_a24d7dd5cf320767aa78dec6b6ddb690
#
_entry.id   a24d7dd5cf320767aa78dec6b6ddb690
#
_cell.length_a   1.000
_cell.length_b   1.000
_cell.length_c   1.000
_cell.angle_alpha   90.00
_cell.angle_beta   90.00
_cell.angle_gamma   90.00
#
_symmetry.space_group_name_H-M   'P 1'
#
loop_
_entity.id
_entity.type
_entity.pdbx_description
1 polymer ?
#
loop_
_entity_poly.entity_id
_entity_poly.type
_entity_poly.pdbx_seq_one_letter_code
_entity_poly.pdbx_strand_id
1 'polypeptide(L)'
;METFLIRALQLIMSLSLLVIIHEGGHFLFSRLFKVRVEKFYIFFDPWFSLFKFKPKNSDTEYGVGWVPLGGYVKISGMIDESMDTEQMKQPAQPWEFRSKPAWQRLLIMIGGVLMNFLLAIFIYSMILFHWGDSYISLQDMTYGMKFNERAQEIGFRDGDILLRADEQPLERFGMDMLRNVAEARTVTVLRDGKETEIYMPEILSLIHISEPTRLALIS
;
A
#
# COMPACT_ATOMS: atom_id res chain seq x y z
N MET A 1 29.86 -0.44 -0.97
CA MET A 1 29.65 0.07 0.41
C MET A 1 28.74 1.31 0.41
N GLU A 2 29.00 2.27 -0.45
CA GLU A 2 28.22 3.52 -0.58
C GLU A 2 26.73 3.28 -0.89
N THR A 3 26.41 2.45 -1.87
CA THR A 3 25.03 2.06 -2.20
C THR A 3 24.27 1.37 -1.07
N PHE A 4 24.97 0.58 -0.25
CA PHE A 4 24.36 -0.05 0.92
C PHE A 4 23.98 0.97 1.98
N LEU A 5 24.87 1.92 2.29
CA LEU A 5 24.60 2.98 3.27
C LEU A 5 23.46 3.89 2.83
N ILE A 6 23.40 4.25 1.55
CA ILE A 6 22.30 5.06 0.99
C ILE A 6 20.97 4.31 1.13
N ARG A 7 20.92 3.04 0.75
CA ARG A 7 19.68 2.23 0.87
C ARG A 7 19.27 2.03 2.31
N ALA A 8 20.22 1.80 3.22
CA ALA A 8 19.93 1.69 4.65
C ALA A 8 19.37 3.00 5.22
N LEU A 9 19.93 4.14 4.85
CA LEU A 9 19.42 5.45 5.26
C LEU A 9 18.02 5.71 4.72
N GLN A 10 17.77 5.41 3.44
CA GLN A 10 16.44 5.53 2.83
C GLN A 10 15.40 4.67 3.53
N LEU A 11 15.76 3.43 3.90
CA LEU A 11 14.88 2.54 4.65
C LEU A 11 14.54 3.12 6.02
N ILE A 12 15.56 3.57 6.78
CA ILE A 12 15.36 4.18 8.10
C ILE A 12 14.48 5.42 7.99
N MET A 13 14.72 6.30 7.02
CA MET A 13 13.89 7.50 6.81
C MET A 13 12.44 7.16 6.47
N SER A 14 12.21 6.17 5.62
CA SER A 14 10.86 5.72 5.24
C SER A 14 10.12 5.12 6.43
N LEU A 15 10.78 4.25 7.20
CA LEU A 15 10.21 3.68 8.42
C LEU A 15 9.92 4.76 9.46
N SER A 16 10.83 5.72 9.63
CA SER A 16 10.64 6.84 10.57
C SER A 16 9.39 7.66 10.22
N LEU A 17 9.20 7.97 8.93
CA LEU A 17 8.01 8.70 8.48
C LEU A 17 6.73 7.91 8.79
N LEU A 18 6.71 6.62 8.47
CA LEU A 18 5.55 5.76 8.73
C LEU A 18 5.25 5.67 10.23
N VAL A 19 6.27 5.53 11.08
CA VAL A 19 6.13 5.47 12.53
C VAL A 19 5.59 6.79 13.09
N ILE A 20 6.15 7.92 12.67
CA ILE A 20 5.70 9.24 13.13
C ILE A 20 4.22 9.46 12.82
N ILE A 21 3.80 9.12 11.60
CA ILE A 21 2.41 9.28 11.16
C ILE A 21 1.50 8.30 11.90
N HIS A 22 1.93 7.06 12.11
CA HIS A 22 1.21 6.03 12.86
C HIS A 22 0.97 6.46 14.32
N GLU A 23 2.04 6.77 15.03
CA GLU A 23 1.96 7.22 16.43
C GLU A 23 1.20 8.55 16.55
N GLY A 24 1.39 9.43 15.53
CA GLY A 24 0.62 10.66 15.39
C GLY A 24 -0.88 10.44 15.29
N GLY A 25 -1.31 9.33 14.68
CA GLY A 25 -2.71 8.92 14.61
C GLY A 25 -3.30 8.60 15.98
N HIS A 26 -2.63 7.76 16.76
CA HIS A 26 -3.03 7.45 18.13
C HIS A 26 -3.06 8.70 19.02
N PHE A 27 -2.05 9.53 18.89
CA PHE A 27 -1.94 10.80 19.60
C PHE A 27 -3.10 11.75 19.24
N LEU A 28 -3.38 11.94 17.97
CA LEU A 28 -4.42 12.83 17.46
C LEU A 28 -5.80 12.46 18.01
N PHE A 29 -6.21 11.19 17.88
CA PHE A 29 -7.50 10.73 18.37
C PHE A 29 -7.57 10.76 19.91
N SER A 30 -6.50 10.45 20.60
CA SER A 30 -6.44 10.58 22.06
C SER A 30 -6.71 12.02 22.49
N ARG A 31 -6.05 13.00 21.85
CA ARG A 31 -6.25 14.42 22.15
C ARG A 31 -7.66 14.90 21.76
N LEU A 32 -8.19 14.44 20.63
CA LEU A 32 -9.54 14.78 20.17
C LEU A 32 -10.62 14.35 21.18
N PHE A 33 -10.47 13.15 21.78
CA PHE A 33 -11.39 12.62 22.77
C PHE A 33 -11.02 12.97 24.21
N LYS A 34 -10.08 13.91 24.40
CA LYS A 34 -9.66 14.36 25.72
C LYS A 34 -9.13 13.20 26.58
N VAL A 35 -8.45 12.26 25.96
CA VAL A 35 -7.66 11.24 26.66
C VAL A 35 -6.26 11.79 26.87
N ARG A 36 -5.73 11.61 28.08
CA ARG A 36 -4.41 12.06 28.44
C ARG A 36 -3.36 11.18 27.79
N VAL A 37 -2.40 11.81 27.10
CA VAL A 37 -1.21 11.16 26.60
C VAL A 37 -0.03 11.54 27.48
N GLU A 38 0.64 10.55 28.04
CA GLU A 38 1.75 10.74 28.96
C GLU A 38 3.07 10.91 28.22
N LYS A 39 3.30 10.06 27.18
CA LYS A 39 4.51 10.11 26.38
C LYS A 39 4.20 9.99 24.90
N PHE A 40 4.97 10.68 24.08
CA PHE A 40 5.00 10.55 22.63
C PHE A 40 6.47 10.46 22.20
N TYR A 41 6.88 9.29 21.79
CA TYR A 41 8.26 9.01 21.42
C TYR A 41 8.39 8.51 20.01
N ILE A 42 9.27 9.15 19.26
CA ILE A 42 9.76 8.67 17.98
C ILE A 42 10.95 7.79 18.29
N PHE A 43 10.92 6.54 17.87
CA PHE A 43 11.87 5.50 18.21
C PHE A 43 11.81 5.04 19.66
N PHE A 44 12.18 3.79 19.86
CA PHE A 44 12.29 3.23 21.20
C PHE A 44 13.53 3.79 21.92
N ASP A 45 13.40 3.98 23.21
CA ASP A 45 14.43 4.53 24.10
C ASP A 45 14.82 3.57 25.23
N PRO A 46 15.16 2.29 24.96
CA PRO A 46 15.59 1.40 26.00
C PRO A 46 16.84 2.00 26.66
N TRP A 47 16.76 2.15 27.99
CA TRP A 47 17.76 2.73 28.88
C TRP A 47 17.93 4.27 28.84
N PHE A 48 17.94 4.93 27.68
CA PHE A 48 18.06 6.39 27.59
C PHE A 48 17.41 6.95 26.34
N SER A 49 16.99 8.22 26.42
CA SER A 49 16.47 8.98 25.30
C SER A 49 17.56 9.89 24.75
N LEU A 50 17.67 10.03 23.42
CA LEU A 50 18.57 11.00 22.79
C LEU A 50 18.15 12.43 23.09
N PHE A 51 16.85 12.66 23.08
CA PHE A 51 16.25 13.96 23.37
C PHE A 51 14.90 13.75 24.04
N LYS A 52 14.58 14.58 25.03
CA LYS A 52 13.26 14.65 25.67
C LYS A 52 12.90 16.07 26.03
N PHE A 53 11.64 16.41 25.85
CA PHE A 53 11.11 17.72 26.13
C PHE A 53 9.67 17.62 26.65
N LYS A 54 9.40 18.32 27.75
CA LYS A 54 8.04 18.43 28.29
C LYS A 54 7.65 19.91 28.37
N PRO A 55 6.66 20.34 27.54
CA PRO A 55 6.15 21.71 27.62
C PRO A 55 5.54 22.00 28.99
N LYS A 56 5.71 23.21 29.49
CA LYS A 56 5.20 23.63 30.84
C LYS A 56 3.66 23.48 30.94
N ASN A 57 2.94 23.60 29.83
CA ASN A 57 1.46 23.54 29.77
C ASN A 57 0.93 22.24 29.17
N SER A 58 1.73 21.19 29.12
CA SER A 58 1.33 19.89 28.57
C SER A 58 1.64 18.78 29.55
N ASP A 59 0.73 17.81 29.65
CA ASP A 59 0.97 16.59 30.39
C ASP A 59 1.86 15.60 29.62
N THR A 60 2.02 15.82 28.31
CA THR A 60 2.74 14.92 27.42
C THR A 60 4.23 15.24 27.40
N GLU A 61 5.06 14.24 27.61
CA GLU A 61 6.50 14.27 27.38
C GLU A 61 6.77 13.80 25.93
N TYR A 62 7.48 14.60 25.18
CA TYR A 62 7.92 14.28 23.81
C TYR A 62 9.37 13.86 23.83
N GLY A 63 9.72 12.81 23.10
CA GLY A 63 11.08 12.33 23.06
C GLY A 63 11.47 11.66 21.76
N VAL A 64 12.77 11.46 21.61
CA VAL A 64 13.38 10.70 20.51
C VAL A 64 14.29 9.65 21.14
N GLY A 65 13.96 8.40 20.87
CA GLY A 65 14.81 7.26 21.22
C GLY A 65 15.96 7.08 20.24
N TRP A 66 16.78 6.07 20.45
CA TRP A 66 17.93 5.78 19.60
C TRP A 66 17.76 4.51 18.76
N VAL A 67 16.69 3.71 18.99
CA VAL A 67 16.42 2.48 18.25
C VAL A 67 15.37 2.76 17.16
N PRO A 68 15.73 2.87 15.86
CA PRO A 68 14.83 3.29 14.79
C PRO A 68 13.94 2.14 14.28
N LEU A 69 13.43 1.28 15.18
CA LEU A 69 12.58 0.13 14.85
C LEU A 69 11.09 0.36 15.14
N GLY A 70 10.74 1.52 15.68
CA GLY A 70 9.36 1.85 16.05
C GLY A 70 9.32 3.07 16.93
N GLY A 71 8.12 3.50 17.33
CA GLY A 71 7.88 4.54 18.30
C GLY A 71 6.83 4.07 19.28
N TYR A 72 6.42 4.93 20.22
CA TYR A 72 5.30 4.61 21.09
C TYR A 72 4.58 5.85 21.61
N VAL A 73 3.30 5.67 21.88
CA VAL A 73 2.45 6.67 22.53
C VAL A 73 1.89 6.05 23.81
N LYS A 74 2.32 6.55 24.98
CA LYS A 74 1.76 6.11 26.25
C LYS A 74 0.47 6.86 26.54
N ILE A 75 -0.66 6.14 26.44
CA ILE A 75 -2.01 6.65 26.66
C ILE A 75 -2.48 6.24 28.06
N SER A 76 -2.91 7.19 28.88
CA SER A 76 -3.38 6.92 30.24
C SER A 76 -4.56 5.96 30.24
N GLY A 77 -4.50 4.92 31.07
CA GLY A 77 -5.55 3.91 31.22
C GLY A 77 -5.66 2.92 30.07
N MET A 78 -4.63 2.79 29.25
CA MET A 78 -4.46 1.77 28.23
C MET A 78 -3.26 0.90 28.60
N ILE A 79 -3.40 -0.43 28.46
CA ILE A 79 -2.26 -1.34 28.55
C ILE A 79 -1.60 -1.32 27.19
N ASP A 80 -0.47 -0.69 27.12
CA ASP A 80 0.38 -0.62 25.92
C ASP A 80 1.66 -1.44 26.14
N GLU A 81 2.63 -1.24 25.27
CA GLU A 81 3.93 -1.91 25.35
C GLU A 81 4.69 -1.64 26.65
N SER A 82 4.33 -0.58 27.41
CA SER A 82 4.94 -0.25 28.69
C SER A 82 4.47 -1.17 29.84
N MET A 83 3.44 -2.00 29.63
CA MET A 83 2.87 -2.94 30.60
C MET A 83 2.58 -2.33 31.99
N ASP A 84 2.20 -1.05 32.05
CA ASP A 84 1.92 -0.36 33.31
C ASP A 84 0.57 -0.82 33.89
N THR A 85 0.60 -1.97 34.57
CA THR A 85 -0.58 -2.57 35.20
C THR A 85 -0.94 -1.92 36.54
N GLU A 86 -0.04 -1.13 37.14
CA GLU A 86 -0.28 -0.47 38.44
C GLU A 86 -1.38 0.58 38.33
N GLN A 87 -1.40 1.35 37.25
CA GLN A 87 -2.43 2.34 36.99
C GLN A 87 -3.84 1.69 36.86
N MET A 88 -3.89 0.46 36.36
CA MET A 88 -5.16 -0.26 36.19
C MET A 88 -5.81 -0.72 37.48
N LYS A 89 -5.05 -0.80 38.59
CA LYS A 89 -5.58 -1.16 39.91
C LYS A 89 -6.37 -0.02 40.58
N GLN A 90 -6.21 1.21 40.10
CA GLN A 90 -6.93 2.38 40.60
C GLN A 90 -8.26 2.59 39.90
N PRO A 91 -9.24 3.30 40.52
CA PRO A 91 -10.48 3.67 39.85
C PRO A 91 -10.24 4.48 38.58
N ALA A 92 -11.02 4.19 37.53
CA ALA A 92 -10.88 4.86 36.23
C ALA A 92 -11.12 6.36 36.34
N GLN A 93 -10.23 7.16 35.79
CA GLN A 93 -10.36 8.62 35.76
C GLN A 93 -11.01 9.09 34.45
N PRO A 94 -11.72 10.24 34.45
CA PRO A 94 -12.43 10.73 33.24
C PRO A 94 -11.54 10.98 32.02
N TRP A 95 -10.25 11.19 32.21
CA TRP A 95 -9.24 11.43 31.14
C TRP A 95 -8.53 10.16 30.70
N GLU A 96 -8.91 8.98 31.21
CA GLU A 96 -8.30 7.72 30.83
C GLU A 96 -9.02 7.06 29.63
N PHE A 97 -8.29 6.31 28.85
CA PHE A 97 -8.79 5.53 27.72
C PHE A 97 -9.95 4.62 28.11
N ARG A 98 -9.84 3.89 29.22
CA ARG A 98 -10.85 2.93 29.70
C ARG A 98 -12.17 3.59 30.13
N SER A 99 -12.19 4.91 30.40
CA SER A 99 -13.40 5.66 30.75
C SER A 99 -14.22 6.08 29.52
N LYS A 100 -13.66 5.95 28.29
CA LYS A 100 -14.31 6.40 27.08
C LYS A 100 -15.25 5.34 26.49
N PRO A 101 -16.31 5.75 25.77
CA PRO A 101 -17.20 4.85 25.09
C PRO A 101 -16.47 4.02 24.03
N ALA A 102 -17.00 2.84 23.71
CA ALA A 102 -16.33 1.86 22.85
C ALA A 102 -15.89 2.41 21.49
N TRP A 103 -16.72 3.25 20.84
CA TRP A 103 -16.38 3.83 19.54
C TRP A 103 -15.19 4.79 19.60
N GLN A 104 -15.03 5.58 20.68
CA GLN A 104 -13.87 6.45 20.86
C GLN A 104 -12.60 5.63 21.08
N ARG A 105 -12.70 4.58 21.89
CA ARG A 105 -11.59 3.64 22.11
C ARG A 105 -11.16 2.96 20.82
N LEU A 106 -12.15 2.53 20.00
CA LEU A 106 -11.88 1.96 18.70
C LEU A 106 -11.11 2.93 17.79
N LEU A 107 -11.58 4.19 17.69
CA LEU A 107 -10.90 5.20 16.86
C LEU A 107 -9.49 5.53 17.35
N ILE A 108 -9.26 5.53 18.66
CA ILE A 108 -7.90 5.68 19.20
C ILE A 108 -7.02 4.50 18.78
N MET A 109 -7.53 3.25 18.89
CA MET A 109 -6.77 2.05 18.56
C MET A 109 -6.44 1.92 17.06
N ILE A 110 -7.38 2.24 16.19
CA ILE A 110 -7.15 2.17 14.74
C ILE A 110 -6.50 3.43 14.17
N GLY A 111 -6.35 4.47 14.98
CA GLY A 111 -5.89 5.80 14.56
C GLY A 111 -4.56 5.77 13.82
N GLY A 112 -3.60 4.99 14.29
CA GLY A 112 -2.30 4.83 13.65
C GLY A 112 -2.42 4.23 12.25
N VAL A 113 -3.12 3.10 12.11
CA VAL A 113 -3.35 2.44 10.81
C VAL A 113 -4.13 3.35 9.86
N LEU A 114 -5.15 4.04 10.36
CA LEU A 114 -5.96 4.96 9.57
C LEU A 114 -5.11 6.10 8.99
N MET A 115 -4.22 6.69 9.77
CA MET A 115 -3.35 7.77 9.31
C MET A 115 -2.33 7.26 8.27
N ASN A 116 -1.78 6.08 8.44
CA ASN A 116 -0.90 5.47 7.44
C ASN A 116 -1.66 5.15 6.13
N PHE A 117 -2.91 4.71 6.22
CA PHE A 117 -3.76 4.49 5.05
C PHE A 117 -4.03 5.81 4.30
N LEU A 118 -4.36 6.88 5.01
CA LEU A 118 -4.52 8.21 4.42
C LEU A 118 -3.23 8.73 3.79
N LEU A 119 -2.09 8.50 4.44
CA LEU A 119 -0.77 8.82 3.88
C LEU A 119 -0.51 8.06 2.57
N ALA A 120 -0.85 6.77 2.52
CA ALA A 120 -0.68 5.96 1.31
C ALA A 120 -1.54 6.50 0.16
N ILE A 121 -2.81 6.83 0.41
CA ILE A 121 -3.69 7.47 -0.59
C ILE A 121 -3.09 8.79 -1.05
N PHE A 122 -2.62 9.62 -0.13
CA PHE A 122 -2.03 10.92 -0.45
C PHE A 122 -0.80 10.78 -1.34
N ILE A 123 0.15 9.90 -0.97
CA ILE A 123 1.38 9.67 -1.75
C ILE A 123 1.02 9.12 -3.13
N TYR A 124 0.12 8.13 -3.21
CA TYR A 124 -0.30 7.54 -4.48
C TYR A 124 -0.98 8.58 -5.39
N SER A 125 -1.85 9.41 -4.83
CA SER A 125 -2.50 10.50 -5.57
C SER A 125 -1.47 11.52 -6.09
N MET A 126 -0.45 11.85 -5.29
CA MET A 126 0.63 12.75 -5.71
C MET A 126 1.47 12.15 -6.84
N ILE A 127 1.72 10.85 -6.79
CA ILE A 127 2.43 10.12 -7.86
C ILE A 127 1.61 10.19 -9.15
N LEU A 128 0.33 9.85 -9.10
CA LEU A 128 -0.55 9.91 -10.27
C LEU A 128 -0.69 11.35 -10.81
N PHE A 129 -0.78 12.33 -9.92
CA PHE A 129 -0.88 13.74 -10.33
C PHE A 129 0.37 14.23 -11.05
N HIS A 130 1.56 13.81 -10.61
CA HIS A 130 2.83 14.28 -11.16
C HIS A 130 3.28 13.51 -12.40
N TRP A 131 3.17 12.17 -12.38
CA TRP A 131 3.65 11.31 -13.47
C TRP A 131 2.53 10.78 -14.36
N GLY A 132 1.27 10.93 -13.94
CA GLY A 132 0.14 10.34 -14.64
C GLY A 132 0.07 8.81 -14.48
N ASP A 133 -0.78 8.20 -15.30
CA ASP A 133 -0.87 6.74 -15.40
C ASP A 133 -0.06 6.26 -16.60
N SER A 134 0.81 5.28 -16.39
CA SER A 134 1.60 4.66 -17.45
C SER A 134 1.02 3.29 -17.80
N TYR A 135 0.78 3.05 -19.06
CA TYR A 135 0.32 1.78 -19.57
C TYR A 135 1.18 1.32 -20.74
N ILE A 136 1.18 0.01 -20.97
CA ILE A 136 1.82 -0.57 -22.14
C ILE A 136 0.81 -0.52 -23.28
N SER A 137 1.16 0.25 -24.34
CA SER A 137 0.37 0.26 -25.57
C SER A 137 0.60 -1.06 -26.32
N LEU A 138 -0.49 -1.70 -26.74
CA LEU A 138 -0.40 -2.93 -27.52
C LEU A 138 0.22 -2.68 -28.90
N GLN A 139 -0.02 -1.49 -29.46
CA GLN A 139 0.52 -1.10 -30.77
C GLN A 139 2.04 -0.89 -30.77
N ASP A 140 2.61 -0.54 -29.62
CA ASP A 140 4.06 -0.31 -29.47
C ASP A 140 4.83 -1.58 -29.08
N MET A 141 4.16 -2.73 -28.99
CA MET A 141 4.78 -4.03 -28.71
C MET A 141 5.56 -4.56 -29.91
N THR A 142 6.84 -4.26 -29.99
CA THR A 142 7.72 -4.65 -31.11
C THR A 142 7.81 -6.18 -31.31
N TYR A 143 7.77 -6.95 -30.21
CA TYR A 143 7.93 -8.41 -30.23
C TYR A 143 6.63 -9.18 -30.06
N GLY A 144 5.49 -8.48 -29.97
CA GLY A 144 4.19 -9.10 -29.72
C GLY A 144 4.08 -9.76 -28.34
N MET A 145 3.10 -10.63 -28.20
CA MET A 145 2.79 -11.31 -26.93
C MET A 145 3.21 -12.77 -26.98
N LYS A 146 3.46 -13.34 -25.80
CA LYS A 146 3.64 -14.77 -25.62
C LYS A 146 2.36 -15.39 -25.09
N PHE A 147 1.91 -16.48 -25.69
CA PHE A 147 0.65 -17.14 -25.39
C PHE A 147 0.88 -18.51 -24.73
N ASN A 148 0.00 -18.90 -23.82
CA ASN A 148 0.00 -20.21 -23.23
C ASN A 148 -0.49 -21.28 -24.23
N GLU A 149 -0.31 -22.57 -23.91
CA GLU A 149 -0.67 -23.69 -24.78
C GLU A 149 -2.14 -23.66 -25.22
N ARG A 150 -3.06 -23.30 -24.32
CA ARG A 150 -4.50 -23.19 -24.64
C ARG A 150 -4.82 -22.09 -25.63
N ALA A 151 -4.20 -20.92 -25.49
CA ALA A 151 -4.37 -19.85 -26.47
C ALA A 151 -3.79 -20.23 -27.83
N GLN A 152 -2.68 -20.97 -27.84
CA GLN A 152 -2.10 -21.49 -29.09
C GLN A 152 -2.99 -22.53 -29.74
N GLU A 153 -3.69 -23.39 -28.99
CA GLU A 153 -4.69 -24.34 -29.52
C GLU A 153 -5.88 -23.63 -30.21
N ILE A 154 -6.25 -22.43 -29.73
CA ILE A 154 -7.31 -21.59 -30.35
C ILE A 154 -6.82 -20.92 -31.62
N GLY A 155 -5.49 -20.79 -31.81
CA GLY A 155 -4.91 -20.22 -33.01
C GLY A 155 -4.00 -19.01 -32.78
N PHE A 156 -3.82 -18.54 -31.55
CA PHE A 156 -2.83 -17.52 -31.25
C PHE A 156 -1.40 -18.06 -31.43
N ARG A 157 -0.47 -17.18 -31.76
CA ARG A 157 0.95 -17.52 -31.89
C ARG A 157 1.81 -16.54 -31.10
N ASP A 158 2.93 -17.02 -30.60
CA ASP A 158 3.92 -16.13 -30.00
C ASP A 158 4.37 -15.10 -31.04
N GLY A 159 4.39 -13.83 -30.64
CA GLY A 159 4.67 -12.70 -31.51
C GLY A 159 3.43 -11.99 -32.08
N ASP A 160 2.22 -12.51 -31.89
CA ASP A 160 1.00 -11.81 -32.27
C ASP A 160 0.81 -10.54 -31.44
N ILE A 161 0.36 -9.46 -32.07
CA ILE A 161 -0.05 -8.22 -31.40
C ILE A 161 -1.57 -8.12 -31.50
N LEU A 162 -2.25 -8.03 -30.36
CA LEU A 162 -3.70 -7.90 -30.32
C LEU A 162 -4.13 -6.52 -30.79
N LEU A 163 -5.00 -6.45 -31.80
CA LEU A 163 -5.47 -5.19 -32.34
C LEU A 163 -6.91 -4.89 -31.93
N ARG A 164 -7.80 -5.87 -32.06
CA ARG A 164 -9.23 -5.71 -31.79
C ARG A 164 -9.84 -6.98 -31.19
N ALA A 165 -10.84 -6.80 -30.34
CA ALA A 165 -11.72 -7.85 -29.86
C ALA A 165 -13.13 -7.53 -30.39
N ASP A 166 -13.66 -8.38 -31.28
CA ASP A 166 -14.80 -8.07 -32.15
C ASP A 166 -14.55 -6.73 -32.90
N GLU A 167 -15.40 -5.74 -32.71
CA GLU A 167 -15.23 -4.40 -33.30
C GLU A 167 -14.50 -3.40 -32.41
N GLN A 168 -14.16 -3.78 -31.16
CA GLN A 168 -13.54 -2.86 -30.18
C GLN A 168 -12.02 -2.88 -30.30
N PRO A 169 -11.38 -1.72 -30.48
CA PRO A 169 -9.93 -1.64 -30.52
C PRO A 169 -9.34 -1.94 -29.13
N LEU A 170 -8.24 -2.67 -29.11
CA LEU A 170 -7.46 -2.97 -27.93
C LEU A 170 -6.25 -2.04 -27.90
N GLU A 171 -6.23 -1.09 -26.98
CA GLU A 171 -5.17 -0.06 -26.91
C GLU A 171 -4.15 -0.35 -25.83
N ARG A 172 -4.62 -0.88 -24.69
CA ARG A 172 -3.82 -1.00 -23.46
C ARG A 172 -3.71 -2.46 -23.03
N PHE A 173 -2.50 -2.86 -22.67
CA PHE A 173 -2.31 -4.13 -21.99
C PHE A 173 -2.81 -4.04 -20.54
N GLY A 174 -3.75 -4.93 -20.17
CA GLY A 174 -4.33 -4.95 -18.83
C GLY A 174 -5.46 -5.94 -18.67
N MET A 175 -6.08 -5.97 -17.49
CA MET A 175 -7.18 -6.90 -17.19
C MET A 175 -8.41 -6.66 -18.07
N ASP A 176 -8.69 -5.41 -18.43
CA ASP A 176 -9.82 -5.09 -19.33
C ASP A 176 -9.60 -5.66 -20.73
N MET A 177 -8.37 -5.59 -21.25
CA MET A 177 -8.01 -6.22 -22.50
C MET A 177 -8.22 -7.75 -22.44
N LEU A 178 -7.73 -8.40 -21.37
CA LEU A 178 -7.90 -9.85 -21.20
C LEU A 178 -9.37 -10.25 -21.13
N ARG A 179 -10.18 -9.47 -20.42
CA ARG A 179 -11.62 -9.68 -20.36
C ARG A 179 -12.27 -9.52 -21.73
N ASN A 180 -11.98 -8.43 -22.42
CA ASN A 180 -12.54 -8.16 -23.76
C ASN A 180 -12.17 -9.28 -24.75
N VAL A 181 -10.92 -9.75 -24.73
CA VAL A 181 -10.48 -10.87 -25.58
C VAL A 181 -11.22 -12.16 -25.22
N ALA A 182 -11.43 -12.43 -23.93
CA ALA A 182 -12.10 -13.66 -23.49
C ALA A 182 -13.62 -13.68 -23.78
N GLU A 183 -14.27 -12.51 -23.82
CA GLU A 183 -15.69 -12.34 -24.09
C GLU A 183 -15.98 -12.19 -25.62
N ALA A 184 -14.95 -11.90 -26.42
CA ALA A 184 -15.09 -11.68 -27.86
C ALA A 184 -15.38 -12.99 -28.61
N ARG A 185 -16.06 -12.87 -29.74
CA ARG A 185 -16.24 -13.96 -30.70
C ARG A 185 -15.09 -14.05 -31.69
N THR A 186 -14.51 -12.91 -32.05
CA THR A 186 -13.37 -12.79 -32.94
C THR A 186 -12.32 -11.86 -32.35
N VAL A 187 -11.05 -12.23 -32.47
CA VAL A 187 -9.92 -11.40 -32.08
C VAL A 187 -9.05 -11.17 -33.31
N THR A 188 -8.84 -9.92 -33.66
CA THR A 188 -7.93 -9.54 -34.75
C THR A 188 -6.53 -9.32 -34.17
N VAL A 189 -5.56 -10.00 -34.73
CA VAL A 189 -4.15 -9.89 -34.36
C VAL A 189 -3.31 -9.43 -35.55
N LEU A 190 -2.22 -8.73 -35.27
CA LEU A 190 -1.18 -8.46 -36.27
C LEU A 190 -0.14 -9.57 -36.16
N ARG A 191 -0.04 -10.38 -37.19
CA ARG A 191 0.90 -11.51 -37.34
C ARG A 191 1.77 -11.29 -38.56
N ASP A 192 3.07 -11.23 -38.41
CA ASP A 192 4.03 -11.02 -39.50
C ASP A 192 3.64 -9.84 -40.42
N GLY A 193 3.12 -8.75 -39.82
CA GLY A 193 2.70 -7.55 -40.51
C GLY A 193 1.34 -7.66 -41.24
N LYS A 194 0.58 -8.74 -41.04
CA LYS A 194 -0.76 -8.95 -41.62
C LYS A 194 -1.81 -9.11 -40.54
N GLU A 195 -2.96 -8.49 -40.75
CA GLU A 195 -4.12 -8.71 -39.88
C GLU A 195 -4.67 -10.13 -40.11
N THR A 196 -4.87 -10.84 -39.02
CA THR A 196 -5.40 -12.21 -38.99
C THR A 196 -6.52 -12.27 -37.94
N GLU A 197 -7.67 -12.84 -38.35
CA GLU A 197 -8.79 -13.06 -37.43
C GLU A 197 -8.71 -14.44 -36.80
N ILE A 198 -8.92 -14.49 -35.48
CA ILE A 198 -8.96 -15.72 -34.70
C ILE A 198 -10.36 -15.84 -34.10
N TYR A 199 -11.04 -16.94 -34.39
CA TYR A 199 -12.37 -17.23 -33.86
C TYR A 199 -12.26 -17.84 -32.47
N MET A 200 -12.91 -17.22 -31.49
CA MET A 200 -12.90 -17.67 -30.10
C MET A 200 -14.01 -18.71 -29.89
N PRO A 201 -13.73 -19.85 -29.26
CA PRO A 201 -14.75 -20.83 -28.92
C PRO A 201 -15.69 -20.26 -27.83
N GLU A 202 -17.00 -20.62 -27.93
CA GLU A 202 -18.07 -20.10 -27.06
C GLU A 202 -17.88 -20.36 -25.56
N ILE A 203 -16.94 -21.22 -25.16
CA ILE A 203 -16.69 -21.59 -23.78
C ILE A 203 -15.21 -21.33 -23.43
N LEU A 204 -14.86 -20.08 -23.20
CA LEU A 204 -13.61 -19.76 -22.53
C LEU A 204 -13.91 -19.22 -21.14
N SER A 205 -13.76 -20.11 -20.13
CA SER A 205 -13.68 -19.65 -18.75
C SER A 205 -12.43 -18.79 -18.60
N LEU A 206 -12.62 -17.52 -18.30
CA LEU A 206 -11.61 -16.45 -18.09
C LEU A 206 -10.41 -16.83 -17.21
N ILE A 207 -10.54 -17.88 -16.39
CA ILE A 207 -9.57 -18.29 -15.39
C ILE A 207 -8.31 -18.93 -16.00
N HIS A 208 -8.33 -19.31 -17.28
CA HIS A 208 -7.26 -20.11 -17.88
C HIS A 208 -6.45 -19.46 -18.99
N ILE A 209 -6.76 -18.23 -19.40
CA ILE A 209 -6.03 -17.55 -20.49
C ILE A 209 -4.80 -16.80 -19.98
N SER A 210 -4.80 -16.39 -18.73
CA SER A 210 -3.73 -15.58 -18.14
C SER A 210 -3.02 -16.27 -16.98
N GLU A 211 -2.06 -17.15 -17.27
CA GLU A 211 -0.87 -17.13 -16.42
C GLU A 211 -0.02 -15.95 -16.89
N PRO A 212 0.33 -14.99 -16.02
CA PRO A 212 1.32 -13.99 -16.35
C PRO A 212 2.69 -14.67 -16.36
N THR A 213 2.98 -15.39 -17.43
CA THR A 213 4.34 -15.78 -17.69
C THR A 213 5.12 -14.51 -17.93
N ARG A 214 6.04 -14.23 -17.01
CA ARG A 214 7.03 -13.16 -16.97
C ARG A 214 7.24 -12.58 -18.38
N LEU A 215 6.77 -11.37 -18.58
CA LEU A 215 7.28 -10.49 -19.62
C LEU A 215 8.79 -10.40 -19.42
N ALA A 216 9.56 -11.12 -20.21
CA ALA A 216 10.97 -10.84 -20.36
C ALA A 216 11.04 -9.47 -21.06
N LEU A 217 11.08 -8.41 -20.27
CA LEU A 217 11.60 -7.12 -20.68
C LEU A 217 13.09 -7.34 -20.95
N ILE A 218 13.42 -7.67 -22.17
CA ILE A 218 14.77 -7.56 -22.69
C ILE A 218 14.87 -6.11 -23.20
N SER A 219 15.45 -5.28 -22.32
CA SER A 219 15.93 -3.94 -22.64
C SER A 219 17.06 -4.01 -23.66
#